data_3e8cb66d93e9ccb8b4995d7f5ed647b7
#
_entry.id   3e8cb66d93e9ccb8b4995d7f5ed647b7
#
_cell.length_a   1.000
_cell.length_b   1.000
_cell.length_c   1.000
_cell.angle_alpha   90.00
_cell.angle_beta   90.00
_cell.angle_gamma   90.00
#
_symmetry.space_group_name_H-M   'P 1'
#
loop_
_entity.id
_entity.type
_entity.pdbx_description
1 polymer ?
#
loop_
_entity_poly.entity_id
_entity_poly.type
_entity_poly.pdbx_seq_one_letter_code
_entity_poly.pdbx_strand_id
1 'polypeptide(L)'
;MPRIKAFILVAATLFLGSPATAQEGQRPFSQCMAVAQSLPGVTYANLTPADTVSGRVQLAAAGSGEVEIMFAGHSTYVITTPAGITIATDFNGWAGRVSIPDVVTMNKAHSSHFTLAPDERIDHVLRGWNFDQSPAEHHLVVDDVYIRNVTTDIRNFGTMEPDGNSIFIFEVADLCIGHLGHLHHPLEDRHFAQIGRLDIVMVPVDGGLTLSHEGMTGLARRLQSSILLPMHRRGAPLSSFITMMGDRFLVDYVNADSFTISARSLPRQPTILVLKGI
;
A
#
# COMPACT_ATOMS: atom_id res chain seq x y z
N MET A 1 34.20 -78.07 23.77
CA MET A 1 34.44 -76.62 23.34
C MET A 1 33.10 -76.01 23.05
N PRO A 2 32.51 -75.20 23.93
CA PRO A 2 31.20 -74.56 23.65
C PRO A 2 31.39 -73.23 22.91
N ARG A 3 30.62 -73.04 21.86
CA ARG A 3 30.58 -71.78 21.06
C ARG A 3 29.62 -70.81 21.74
N ILE A 4 30.17 -69.66 22.18
CA ILE A 4 29.42 -68.50 22.69
C ILE A 4 28.83 -67.75 21.50
N LYS A 5 27.48 -67.68 21.44
CA LYS A 5 26.79 -66.80 20.50
C LYS A 5 26.63 -65.42 21.15
N ALA A 6 27.27 -64.42 20.60
CA ALA A 6 27.05 -63.01 20.99
C ALA A 6 25.73 -62.51 20.39
N PHE A 7 24.79 -62.04 21.21
CA PHE A 7 23.61 -61.32 20.81
C PHE A 7 23.97 -59.83 20.74
N ILE A 8 23.85 -59.25 19.56
CA ILE A 8 23.98 -57.81 19.38
C ILE A 8 22.58 -57.20 19.60
N LEU A 9 22.43 -56.43 20.67
CA LEU A 9 21.22 -55.67 20.94
C LEU A 9 21.27 -54.34 20.15
N VAL A 10 20.46 -54.19 19.11
CA VAL A 10 20.32 -52.92 18.36
C VAL A 10 19.29 -52.10 19.11
N ALA A 11 19.74 -51.02 19.78
CA ALA A 11 18.86 -50.03 20.38
C ALA A 11 18.33 -49.09 19.27
N ALA A 12 17.08 -49.19 18.94
CA ALA A 12 16.39 -48.25 18.06
C ALA A 12 16.02 -47.00 18.85
N THR A 13 16.70 -45.89 18.63
CA THR A 13 16.35 -44.56 19.15
C THR A 13 15.18 -43.99 18.30
N LEU A 14 13.98 -43.97 18.88
CA LEU A 14 12.84 -43.27 18.35
C LEU A 14 13.08 -41.76 18.53
N PHE A 15 13.34 -41.03 17.43
CA PHE A 15 13.25 -39.58 17.39
C PHE A 15 11.76 -39.20 17.39
N LEU A 16 11.24 -38.77 18.53
CA LEU A 16 9.96 -38.06 18.61
C LEU A 16 10.18 -36.66 18.04
N GLY A 17 9.85 -36.48 16.76
CA GLY A 17 9.77 -35.16 16.16
C GLY A 17 8.65 -34.35 16.83
N SER A 18 8.98 -33.29 17.54
CA SER A 18 8.01 -32.33 18.04
C SER A 18 7.26 -31.74 16.83
N PRO A 19 5.91 -31.65 16.88
CA PRO A 19 5.18 -30.96 15.83
C PRO A 19 5.63 -29.48 15.83
N ALA A 20 6.13 -29.00 14.70
CA ALA A 20 6.31 -27.58 14.46
C ALA A 20 4.93 -26.94 14.54
N THR A 21 4.64 -26.24 15.64
CA THR A 21 3.49 -25.32 15.68
C THR A 21 3.75 -24.25 14.64
N ALA A 22 2.92 -24.19 13.59
CA ALA A 22 2.88 -23.07 12.69
C ALA A 22 2.62 -21.83 13.56
N GLN A 23 3.62 -20.93 13.63
CA GLN A 23 3.50 -19.64 14.27
C GLN A 23 2.50 -18.87 13.40
N GLU A 24 1.28 -18.65 13.89
CA GLU A 24 0.35 -17.71 13.25
C GLU A 24 1.12 -16.42 12.99
N GLY A 25 1.25 -16.05 11.73
CA GLY A 25 2.09 -14.96 11.28
C GLY A 25 1.67 -13.67 11.99
N GLN A 26 2.51 -13.21 12.91
CA GLN A 26 2.31 -11.94 13.60
C GLN A 26 2.28 -10.85 12.52
N ARG A 27 1.16 -10.09 12.43
CA ARG A 27 1.03 -9.01 11.46
C ARG A 27 2.22 -8.06 11.60
N PRO A 28 2.87 -7.64 10.50
CA PRO A 28 3.97 -6.70 10.57
C PRO A 28 3.53 -5.41 11.24
N PHE A 29 4.44 -4.78 11.98
CA PHE A 29 4.17 -3.50 12.61
C PHE A 29 4.15 -2.39 11.56
N SER A 30 3.02 -1.68 11.42
CA SER A 30 2.89 -0.56 10.49
C SER A 30 3.50 0.71 11.09
N GLN A 31 4.52 1.24 10.44
CA GLN A 31 5.13 2.52 10.81
C GLN A 31 4.18 3.70 10.51
N CYS A 32 3.39 3.59 9.44
CA CYS A 32 2.45 4.62 9.01
C CYS A 32 1.27 4.78 9.98
N MET A 33 0.82 3.70 10.62
CA MET A 33 -0.20 3.73 11.66
C MET A 33 0.35 4.21 13.01
N ALA A 34 1.56 3.82 13.37
CA ALA A 34 2.16 4.18 14.66
C ALA A 34 2.34 5.69 14.84
N VAL A 35 2.68 6.42 13.78
CA VAL A 35 2.80 7.88 13.82
C VAL A 35 1.45 8.56 14.03
N ALA A 36 0.36 8.02 13.49
CA ALA A 36 -0.98 8.52 13.73
C ALA A 36 -1.41 8.39 15.21
N GLN A 37 -0.89 7.39 15.91
CA GLN A 37 -1.13 7.15 17.33
C GLN A 37 -0.28 8.05 18.26
N SER A 38 0.79 8.67 17.76
CA SER A 38 1.67 9.55 18.53
C SER A 38 1.23 11.02 18.56
N LEU A 39 0.08 11.36 17.97
CA LEU A 39 -0.43 12.72 17.95
C LEU A 39 -0.89 13.16 19.38
N PRO A 40 -0.59 14.43 19.82
CA PRO A 40 -0.99 14.93 21.12
C PRO A 40 -2.53 14.92 21.26
N GLY A 41 -3.02 14.21 22.27
CA GLY A 41 -4.46 14.14 22.59
C GLY A 41 -5.07 12.74 22.48
N VAL A 42 -4.33 11.74 22.03
CA VAL A 42 -4.78 10.34 22.09
C VAL A 42 -4.40 9.75 23.45
N THR A 43 -5.40 9.55 24.31
CA THR A 43 -5.21 8.87 25.59
C THR A 43 -5.20 7.36 25.34
N TYR A 44 -4.03 6.73 25.51
CA TYR A 44 -3.96 5.27 25.50
C TYR A 44 -4.65 4.72 26.74
N ALA A 45 -5.80 4.07 26.58
CA ALA A 45 -6.37 3.25 27.63
C ALA A 45 -5.55 1.95 27.72
N ASN A 46 -4.89 1.75 28.89
CA ASN A 46 -4.23 0.52 29.33
C ASN A 46 -2.85 0.19 28.74
N LEU A 47 -1.83 0.97 29.07
CA LEU A 47 -0.50 0.44 29.28
C LEU A 47 -0.18 0.53 30.78
N THR A 48 -0.23 -0.60 31.48
CA THR A 48 0.33 -0.71 32.84
C THR A 48 1.85 -0.61 32.76
N PRO A 49 2.52 0.13 33.68
CA PRO A 49 3.97 0.34 33.63
C PRO A 49 4.86 -0.91 33.86
N ALA A 50 4.26 -2.11 33.89
CA ALA A 50 4.95 -3.35 34.26
C ALA A 50 5.61 -4.10 33.07
N ASP A 51 5.36 -3.70 31.84
CA ASP A 51 5.88 -4.41 30.66
C ASP A 51 7.00 -3.67 29.91
N THR A 52 7.83 -2.89 30.64
CA THR A 52 9.12 -2.45 30.10
C THR A 52 10.08 -3.63 30.05
N VAL A 53 9.85 -4.55 29.15
CA VAL A 53 10.91 -5.43 28.67
C VAL A 53 11.91 -4.52 27.97
N SER A 54 13.12 -4.40 28.54
CA SER A 54 14.28 -3.77 27.91
C SER A 54 14.73 -4.59 26.68
N GLY A 55 13.85 -4.69 25.70
CA GLY A 55 14.21 -4.97 24.33
C GLY A 55 14.68 -3.63 23.75
N ARG A 56 15.97 -3.47 23.48
CA ARG A 56 16.43 -2.45 22.55
C ARG A 56 15.62 -2.68 21.28
N VAL A 57 14.65 -1.77 21.04
CA VAL A 57 14.11 -1.58 19.70
C VAL A 57 15.32 -1.16 18.89
N GLN A 58 15.90 -2.11 18.18
CA GLN A 58 16.89 -1.82 17.16
C GLN A 58 16.05 -1.15 16.07
N LEU A 59 15.98 0.19 16.12
CA LEU A 59 15.58 0.98 14.98
C LEU A 59 16.53 0.51 13.88
N ALA A 60 16.05 -0.28 12.94
CA ALA A 60 16.80 -0.58 11.74
C ALA A 60 17.26 0.78 11.24
N ALA A 61 18.57 0.96 11.11
CA ALA A 61 19.13 2.21 10.61
C ALA A 61 18.43 2.44 9.28
N ALA A 62 17.55 3.46 9.23
CA ALA A 62 16.83 3.82 8.03
C ALA A 62 17.89 4.01 6.94
N GLY A 63 17.96 3.07 6.02
CA GLY A 63 18.77 3.22 4.84
C GLY A 63 18.28 4.48 4.15
N SER A 64 19.18 5.33 3.71
CA SER A 64 18.89 6.52 2.90
C SER A 64 18.41 6.08 1.50
N GLY A 65 17.43 5.18 1.46
CA GLY A 65 16.90 4.62 0.25
C GLY A 65 16.01 5.62 -0.46
N GLU A 66 16.21 5.78 -1.76
CA GLU A 66 15.32 6.52 -2.63
C GLU A 66 14.33 5.57 -3.28
N VAL A 67 13.07 6.01 -3.40
CA VAL A 67 12.00 5.29 -4.09
C VAL A 67 11.74 5.98 -5.42
N GLU A 68 11.76 5.25 -6.53
CA GLU A 68 11.29 5.77 -7.81
C GLU A 68 9.79 5.53 -7.95
N ILE A 69 9.05 6.55 -8.40
CA ILE A 69 7.63 6.45 -8.71
C ILE A 69 7.43 6.90 -10.16
N MET A 70 6.89 5.99 -10.99
CA MET A 70 6.66 6.21 -12.42
C MET A 70 5.15 6.15 -12.73
N PHE A 71 4.65 7.07 -13.51
CA PHE A 71 3.31 7.01 -14.08
C PHE A 71 3.30 6.13 -15.34
N ALA A 72 2.59 5.03 -15.28
CA ALA A 72 2.47 4.08 -16.40
C ALA A 72 1.22 4.29 -17.26
N GLY A 73 0.28 5.13 -16.79
CA GLY A 73 -0.93 5.49 -17.53
C GLY A 73 -2.22 5.22 -16.75
N HIS A 74 -3.26 5.98 -17.01
CA HIS A 74 -4.58 5.97 -16.38
C HIS A 74 -4.52 6.06 -14.85
N SER A 75 -4.54 4.94 -14.13
CA SER A 75 -4.42 4.85 -12.66
C SER A 75 -3.22 4.00 -12.23
N THR A 76 -2.44 3.50 -13.19
CA THR A 76 -1.28 2.67 -12.91
C THR A 76 -0.05 3.53 -12.63
N TYR A 77 0.49 3.40 -11.42
CA TYR A 77 1.83 3.84 -11.06
C TYR A 77 2.72 2.63 -10.82
N VAL A 78 4.00 2.78 -11.06
CA VAL A 78 5.00 1.77 -10.69
C VAL A 78 5.90 2.37 -9.63
N ILE A 79 6.00 1.68 -8.49
CA ILE A 79 6.88 2.02 -7.37
C ILE A 79 8.07 1.07 -7.46
N THR A 80 9.29 1.61 -7.50
CA THR A 80 10.52 0.80 -7.42
C THR A 80 11.20 1.13 -6.09
N THR A 81 11.38 0.11 -5.26
CA THR A 81 11.99 0.25 -3.93
C THR A 81 13.50 0.33 -3.99
N PRO A 82 14.19 0.75 -2.91
CA PRO A 82 15.66 0.70 -2.83
C PRO A 82 16.25 -0.70 -3.06
N ALA A 83 15.56 -1.76 -2.67
CA ALA A 83 15.97 -3.14 -2.92
C ALA A 83 15.72 -3.58 -4.37
N GLY A 84 15.03 -2.77 -5.18
CA GLY A 84 14.72 -3.06 -6.57
C GLY A 84 13.38 -3.77 -6.79
N ILE A 85 12.56 -3.94 -5.74
CA ILE A 85 11.21 -4.50 -5.87
C ILE A 85 10.33 -3.55 -6.66
N THR A 86 9.66 -4.06 -7.68
CA THR A 86 8.77 -3.31 -8.56
C THR A 86 7.31 -3.62 -8.27
N ILE A 87 6.50 -2.57 -8.01
CA ILE A 87 5.09 -2.70 -7.64
C ILE A 87 4.25 -1.90 -8.63
N ALA A 88 3.37 -2.55 -9.39
CA ALA A 88 2.44 -1.85 -10.27
C ALA A 88 1.04 -1.77 -9.63
N THR A 89 0.53 -0.53 -9.48
CA THR A 89 -0.79 -0.27 -8.89
C THR A 89 -1.88 -0.30 -9.96
N ASP A 90 -3.11 -0.70 -9.58
CA ASP A 90 -4.26 -0.80 -10.50
C ASP A 90 -3.88 -1.45 -11.85
N PHE A 91 -3.21 -2.61 -11.75
CA PHE A 91 -2.57 -3.28 -12.88
C PHE A 91 -3.60 -3.92 -13.82
N ASN A 92 -3.62 -3.48 -15.05
CA ASN A 92 -4.50 -3.96 -16.11
C ASN A 92 -3.80 -4.84 -17.17
N GLY A 93 -2.57 -5.28 -16.90
CA GLY A 93 -1.70 -5.97 -17.85
C GLY A 93 -0.57 -5.10 -18.40
N TRP A 94 -0.49 -3.83 -18.00
CA TRP A 94 0.53 -2.88 -18.44
C TRP A 94 1.15 -2.14 -17.25
N ALA A 95 2.47 -2.08 -17.21
CA ALA A 95 3.26 -1.40 -16.18
C ALA A 95 4.36 -0.51 -16.78
N GLY A 96 4.06 0.19 -17.87
CA GLY A 96 5.02 1.11 -18.50
C GLY A 96 6.29 0.39 -18.98
N ARG A 97 7.45 0.80 -18.44
CA ARG A 97 8.76 0.23 -18.78
C ARG A 97 9.06 -1.10 -18.10
N VAL A 98 8.29 -1.46 -17.07
CA VAL A 98 8.48 -2.70 -16.32
C VAL A 98 7.69 -3.81 -16.99
N SER A 99 8.39 -4.79 -17.54
CA SER A 99 7.74 -5.89 -18.30
C SER A 99 6.99 -6.84 -17.39
N ILE A 100 7.59 -7.24 -16.27
CA ILE A 100 7.01 -8.12 -15.26
C ILE A 100 7.30 -7.49 -13.89
N PRO A 101 6.32 -6.85 -13.25
CA PRO A 101 6.48 -6.37 -11.88
C PRO A 101 6.49 -7.53 -10.88
N ASP A 102 7.19 -7.36 -9.77
CA ASP A 102 7.24 -8.35 -8.68
C ASP A 102 5.90 -8.44 -7.94
N VAL A 103 5.25 -7.28 -7.78
CA VAL A 103 3.94 -7.16 -7.12
C VAL A 103 2.99 -6.37 -8.01
N VAL A 104 1.74 -6.78 -8.05
CA VAL A 104 0.65 -5.97 -8.64
C VAL A 104 -0.50 -5.83 -7.67
N THR A 105 -1.10 -4.63 -7.61
CA THR A 105 -2.37 -4.41 -6.94
C THR A 105 -3.45 -4.14 -7.99
N MET A 106 -4.70 -4.51 -7.69
CA MET A 106 -5.83 -4.34 -8.60
C MET A 106 -7.06 -3.92 -7.84
N ASN A 107 -7.96 -3.16 -8.49
CA ASN A 107 -9.27 -2.78 -7.97
C ASN A 107 -10.40 -3.16 -8.93
N LYS A 108 -11.59 -3.47 -8.38
CA LYS A 108 -12.74 -4.01 -9.14
C LYS A 108 -13.54 -2.93 -9.87
N ALA A 109 -12.93 -1.93 -10.48
CA ALA A 109 -13.71 -0.90 -11.17
C ALA A 109 -14.10 -1.32 -12.60
N HIS A 110 -13.16 -1.23 -13.51
CA HIS A 110 -13.28 -1.63 -14.91
C HIS A 110 -11.91 -2.09 -15.43
N SER A 111 -11.87 -2.62 -16.64
CA SER A 111 -10.69 -3.30 -17.21
C SER A 111 -9.39 -2.47 -17.27
N SER A 112 -9.43 -1.17 -16.98
CA SER A 112 -8.20 -0.37 -16.83
C SER A 112 -7.62 -0.37 -15.41
N HIS A 113 -8.26 -1.07 -14.43
CA HIS A 113 -7.81 -1.19 -13.05
C HIS A 113 -7.42 -2.62 -12.66
N PHE A 114 -7.75 -3.59 -13.50
CA PHE A 114 -7.42 -4.99 -13.25
C PHE A 114 -7.31 -5.81 -14.53
N THR A 115 -6.70 -6.98 -14.43
CA THR A 115 -6.78 -8.06 -15.40
C THR A 115 -7.17 -9.37 -14.70
N LEU A 116 -7.98 -10.18 -15.38
CA LEU A 116 -8.35 -11.52 -14.87
C LEU A 116 -7.25 -12.56 -15.16
N ALA A 117 -6.32 -12.25 -16.07
CA ALA A 117 -5.22 -13.12 -16.48
C ALA A 117 -3.88 -12.37 -16.34
N PRO A 118 -3.42 -12.07 -15.10
CA PRO A 118 -2.08 -11.55 -14.91
C PRO A 118 -1.04 -12.58 -15.37
N ASP A 119 0.13 -12.11 -15.80
CA ASP A 119 1.23 -12.99 -16.16
C ASP A 119 1.62 -13.89 -14.99
N GLU A 120 1.77 -15.19 -15.21
CA GLU A 120 2.07 -16.18 -14.17
C GLU A 120 3.46 -15.98 -13.53
N ARG A 121 4.32 -15.15 -14.13
CA ARG A 121 5.64 -14.79 -13.60
C ARG A 121 5.58 -13.66 -12.57
N ILE A 122 4.42 -13.04 -12.36
CA ILE A 122 4.24 -12.04 -11.30
C ILE A 122 4.11 -12.78 -9.97
N ASP A 123 5.06 -12.58 -9.07
CA ASP A 123 5.14 -13.33 -7.81
C ASP A 123 3.96 -13.03 -6.88
N HIS A 124 3.48 -11.78 -6.86
CA HIS A 124 2.43 -11.34 -5.94
C HIS A 124 1.31 -10.58 -6.64
N VAL A 125 0.10 -11.16 -6.64
CA VAL A 125 -1.11 -10.55 -7.22
C VAL A 125 -2.10 -10.23 -6.10
N LEU A 126 -2.22 -8.94 -5.75
CA LEU A 126 -3.06 -8.45 -4.66
C LEU A 126 -4.34 -7.84 -5.22
N ARG A 127 -5.45 -8.57 -5.12
CA ARG A 127 -6.77 -8.05 -5.50
C ARG A 127 -7.37 -7.27 -4.34
N GLY A 128 -7.79 -6.03 -4.57
CA GLY A 128 -8.44 -5.18 -3.58
C GLY A 128 -9.88 -5.56 -3.27
N TRP A 129 -10.34 -6.74 -3.73
CA TRP A 129 -11.66 -7.30 -3.48
C TRP A 129 -11.61 -8.82 -3.47
N ASN A 130 -12.57 -9.47 -2.84
CA ASN A 130 -12.82 -10.91 -2.92
C ASN A 130 -14.05 -11.21 -3.77
N PHE A 131 -14.05 -12.39 -4.44
CA PHE A 131 -15.17 -12.79 -5.30
C PHE A 131 -16.43 -13.15 -4.51
N ASP A 132 -16.30 -13.49 -3.24
CA ASP A 132 -17.40 -13.78 -2.31
C ASP A 132 -17.91 -12.53 -1.59
N GLN A 133 -17.43 -11.34 -1.97
CA GLN A 133 -17.76 -10.02 -1.39
C GLN A 133 -17.35 -9.86 0.08
N SER A 134 -16.51 -10.73 0.61
CA SER A 134 -15.84 -10.48 1.88
C SER A 134 -14.76 -9.39 1.71
N PRO A 135 -14.42 -8.63 2.76
CA PRO A 135 -13.33 -7.66 2.69
C PRO A 135 -12.02 -8.34 2.29
N ALA A 136 -11.30 -7.75 1.33
CA ALA A 136 -9.94 -8.19 1.02
C ALA A 136 -9.00 -7.73 2.13
N GLU A 137 -8.12 -8.61 2.59
CA GLU A 137 -7.16 -8.32 3.65
C GLU A 137 -5.75 -8.71 3.20
N HIS A 138 -4.87 -7.73 3.08
CA HIS A 138 -3.49 -7.90 2.65
C HIS A 138 -2.52 -7.35 3.69
N HIS A 139 -1.55 -8.18 4.07
CA HIS A 139 -0.43 -7.87 4.95
C HIS A 139 0.80 -8.58 4.43
N LEU A 140 1.42 -8.03 3.39
CA LEU A 140 2.52 -8.66 2.65
C LEU A 140 3.82 -7.90 2.87
N VAL A 141 4.86 -8.60 3.26
CA VAL A 141 6.23 -8.07 3.26
C VAL A 141 6.98 -8.71 2.09
N VAL A 142 7.55 -7.89 1.23
CA VAL A 142 8.44 -8.30 0.15
C VAL A 142 9.71 -7.49 0.28
N ASP A 143 10.79 -8.14 0.68
CA ASP A 143 12.08 -7.53 0.95
C ASP A 143 11.97 -6.27 1.85
N ASP A 144 12.14 -5.07 1.28
CA ASP A 144 12.17 -3.78 1.97
C ASP A 144 10.81 -3.04 2.00
N VAL A 145 9.74 -3.65 1.52
CA VAL A 145 8.42 -3.03 1.49
C VAL A 145 7.37 -3.85 2.24
N TYR A 146 6.56 -3.17 3.05
CA TYR A 146 5.35 -3.71 3.64
C TYR A 146 4.11 -3.15 2.91
N ILE A 147 3.26 -4.03 2.41
CA ILE A 147 2.05 -3.71 1.65
C ILE A 147 0.82 -4.14 2.42
N ARG A 148 -0.11 -3.22 2.62
CA ARG A 148 -1.41 -3.48 3.25
C ARG A 148 -2.53 -2.72 2.53
N ASN A 149 -3.77 -3.02 2.86
CA ASN A 149 -4.91 -2.33 2.29
C ASN A 149 -5.95 -1.92 3.33
N VAL A 150 -6.81 -1.00 2.93
CA VAL A 150 -8.05 -0.62 3.62
C VAL A 150 -9.16 -0.67 2.60
N THR A 151 -10.16 -1.54 2.82
CA THR A 151 -11.28 -1.69 1.88
C THR A 151 -12.23 -0.50 1.94
N THR A 152 -12.85 -0.20 0.82
CA THR A 152 -13.92 0.79 0.67
C THR A 152 -14.95 0.27 -0.34
N ASP A 153 -16.15 0.83 -0.29
CA ASP A 153 -17.21 0.42 -1.21
C ASP A 153 -16.96 0.97 -2.62
N ILE A 154 -17.48 0.26 -3.61
CA ILE A 154 -17.41 0.66 -5.02
C ILE A 154 -18.80 0.85 -5.60
N ARG A 155 -18.98 1.83 -6.49
CA ARG A 155 -20.21 1.99 -7.26
C ARG A 155 -20.20 1.02 -8.43
N ASN A 156 -21.21 0.17 -8.49
CA ASN A 156 -21.41 -0.80 -9.56
C ASN A 156 -22.83 -0.64 -10.13
N PHE A 157 -22.95 -0.19 -11.38
CA PHE A 157 -24.24 0.03 -12.08
C PHE A 157 -25.30 0.78 -11.25
N GLY A 158 -24.88 1.84 -10.52
CA GLY A 158 -25.79 2.69 -9.74
C GLY A 158 -26.06 2.23 -8.30
N THR A 159 -25.55 1.06 -7.90
CA THR A 159 -25.59 0.58 -6.52
C THR A 159 -24.19 0.63 -5.89
N MET A 160 -24.12 0.75 -4.56
CA MET A 160 -22.86 0.61 -3.83
C MET A 160 -22.66 -0.87 -3.51
N GLU A 161 -21.52 -1.41 -3.90
CA GLU A 161 -21.07 -2.75 -3.57
C GLU A 161 -20.03 -2.65 -2.44
N PRO A 162 -20.26 -3.30 -1.28
CA PRO A 162 -19.32 -3.26 -0.17
C PRO A 162 -17.95 -3.83 -0.56
N ASP A 163 -16.90 -3.24 -0.02
CA ASP A 163 -15.51 -3.76 -0.10
C ASP A 163 -15.01 -4.06 -1.52
N GLY A 164 -15.58 -3.40 -2.54
CA GLY A 164 -15.20 -3.61 -3.95
C GLY A 164 -13.97 -2.80 -4.41
N ASN A 165 -13.46 -1.91 -3.56
CA ASN A 165 -12.24 -1.13 -3.78
C ASN A 165 -11.34 -1.24 -2.56
N SER A 166 -10.03 -1.13 -2.76
CA SER A 166 -9.03 -1.02 -1.70
C SER A 166 -8.13 0.18 -1.89
N ILE A 167 -7.89 0.87 -0.79
CA ILE A 167 -6.78 1.81 -0.67
C ILE A 167 -5.57 0.99 -0.30
N PHE A 168 -4.61 0.86 -1.22
CA PHE A 168 -3.35 0.17 -0.93
C PHE A 168 -2.34 1.13 -0.34
N ILE A 169 -1.62 0.68 0.69
CA ILE A 169 -0.59 1.43 1.39
C ILE A 169 0.72 0.66 1.28
N PHE A 170 1.76 1.34 0.82
CA PHE A 170 3.11 0.81 0.65
C PHE A 170 4.02 1.55 1.63
N GLU A 171 4.60 0.80 2.56
CA GLU A 171 5.49 1.32 3.60
C GLU A 171 6.92 0.90 3.24
N VAL A 172 7.73 1.84 2.79
CA VAL A 172 9.08 1.59 2.26
C VAL A 172 9.98 2.80 2.49
N ALA A 173 11.22 2.60 2.89
CA ALA A 173 12.23 3.66 3.07
C ALA A 173 11.72 4.84 3.92
N ASP A 174 11.01 4.57 5.01
CA ASP A 174 10.35 5.53 5.91
C ASP A 174 9.23 6.37 5.25
N LEU A 175 8.85 6.05 4.02
CA LEU A 175 7.73 6.65 3.30
C LEU A 175 6.45 5.82 3.46
N CYS A 176 5.32 6.54 3.55
CA CYS A 176 3.98 6.01 3.51
C CYS A 176 3.34 6.44 2.19
N ILE A 177 3.19 5.53 1.25
CA ILE A 177 2.67 5.80 -0.10
C ILE A 177 1.28 5.16 -0.20
N GLY A 178 0.27 5.95 -0.56
CA GLY A 178 -1.11 5.48 -0.70
C GLY A 178 -1.60 5.54 -2.14
N HIS A 179 -2.37 4.54 -2.56
CA HIS A 179 -3.10 4.53 -3.81
C HIS A 179 -4.60 4.38 -3.52
N LEU A 180 -5.40 5.40 -3.85
CA LEU A 180 -6.82 5.43 -3.46
C LEU A 180 -7.72 4.50 -4.30
N GLY A 181 -7.15 3.86 -5.33
CA GLY A 181 -7.92 3.01 -6.23
C GLY A 181 -9.01 3.79 -6.96
N HIS A 182 -10.18 3.18 -7.12
CA HIS A 182 -11.36 3.78 -7.74
C HIS A 182 -12.37 4.21 -6.68
N LEU A 183 -11.97 5.11 -5.78
CA LEU A 183 -12.75 5.54 -4.61
C LEU A 183 -14.01 6.30 -5.02
N HIS A 184 -15.19 5.86 -4.51
CA HIS A 184 -16.49 6.40 -4.90
C HIS A 184 -17.23 7.20 -3.82
N HIS A 185 -16.80 7.12 -2.57
CA HIS A 185 -17.49 7.78 -1.46
C HIS A 185 -16.51 8.46 -0.50
N PRO A 186 -16.96 9.46 0.28
CA PRO A 186 -16.14 10.06 1.33
C PRO A 186 -15.69 9.02 2.35
N LEU A 187 -14.47 9.17 2.86
CA LEU A 187 -13.93 8.31 3.90
C LEU A 187 -14.46 8.75 5.28
N GLU A 188 -14.77 7.76 6.12
CA GLU A 188 -15.14 7.94 7.52
C GLU A 188 -13.89 7.92 8.42
N ASP A 189 -14.02 8.33 9.68
CA ASP A 189 -12.93 8.37 10.65
C ASP A 189 -12.25 7.01 10.84
N ARG A 190 -13.01 5.90 10.76
CA ARG A 190 -12.46 4.54 10.80
C ARG A 190 -11.47 4.26 9.68
N HIS A 191 -11.75 4.75 8.46
CA HIS A 191 -10.84 4.56 7.33
C HIS A 191 -9.55 5.36 7.53
N PHE A 192 -9.64 6.62 8.01
CA PHE A 192 -8.45 7.41 8.32
C PHE A 192 -7.60 6.78 9.42
N ALA A 193 -8.23 6.18 10.44
CA ALA A 193 -7.51 5.47 11.51
C ALA A 193 -6.77 4.23 10.97
N GLN A 194 -7.36 3.52 10.01
CA GLN A 194 -6.75 2.35 9.37
C GLN A 194 -5.69 2.72 8.33
N ILE A 195 -5.89 3.81 7.59
CA ILE A 195 -4.93 4.32 6.61
C ILE A 195 -3.67 4.80 7.32
N GLY A 196 -3.82 5.62 8.37
CA GLY A 196 -2.72 6.26 9.06
C GLY A 196 -2.14 7.45 8.27
N ARG A 197 -0.85 7.71 8.43
CA ARG A 197 -0.12 8.76 7.70
C ARG A 197 0.11 8.34 6.25
N LEU A 198 -0.06 9.28 5.32
CA LEU A 198 0.40 9.13 3.93
C LEU A 198 1.27 10.34 3.56
N ASP A 199 2.51 10.09 3.16
CA ASP A 199 3.43 11.12 2.68
C ASP A 199 3.18 11.46 1.21
N ILE A 200 2.84 10.43 0.44
CA ILE A 200 2.54 10.49 -0.99
C ILE A 200 1.22 9.78 -1.24
N VAL A 201 0.33 10.38 -2.00
CA VAL A 201 -0.96 9.74 -2.32
C VAL A 201 -1.33 9.91 -3.79
N MET A 202 -1.68 8.80 -4.42
CA MET A 202 -2.20 8.74 -5.79
C MET A 202 -3.71 8.91 -5.74
N VAL A 203 -4.21 10.01 -6.36
CA VAL A 203 -5.61 10.46 -6.23
C VAL A 203 -6.31 10.49 -7.59
N PRO A 204 -7.48 9.86 -7.74
CA PRO A 204 -8.28 9.99 -8.95
C PRO A 204 -8.87 11.42 -9.05
N VAL A 205 -8.77 12.02 -10.24
CA VAL A 205 -9.17 13.43 -10.47
C VAL A 205 -10.14 13.60 -11.66
N ASP A 206 -10.94 12.58 -11.94
CA ASP A 206 -11.91 12.60 -13.04
C ASP A 206 -13.16 13.46 -12.76
N GLY A 207 -13.44 13.78 -11.51
CA GLY A 207 -14.51 14.68 -11.10
C GLY A 207 -15.92 14.10 -11.11
N GLY A 208 -16.09 12.77 -11.05
CA GLY A 208 -17.42 12.17 -10.92
C GLY A 208 -17.56 10.72 -11.35
N LEU A 209 -16.63 10.16 -12.12
CA LEU A 209 -16.58 8.72 -12.35
C LEU A 209 -16.15 7.99 -11.07
N THR A 210 -15.21 8.59 -10.35
CA THR A 210 -14.87 8.26 -8.95
C THR A 210 -15.59 9.23 -7.99
N LEU A 211 -14.98 9.65 -6.92
CA LEU A 211 -15.46 10.71 -6.04
C LEU A 211 -15.42 12.06 -6.78
N SER A 212 -16.42 12.93 -6.54
CA SER A 212 -16.44 14.26 -7.14
C SER A 212 -15.20 15.07 -6.81
N HIS A 213 -14.87 16.09 -7.60
CA HIS A 213 -13.73 16.99 -7.30
C HIS A 213 -13.84 17.62 -5.91
N GLU A 214 -15.05 18.03 -5.49
CA GLU A 214 -15.28 18.58 -4.15
C GLU A 214 -14.95 17.54 -3.06
N GLY A 215 -15.50 16.33 -3.18
CA GLY A 215 -15.23 15.25 -2.26
C GLY A 215 -13.74 14.87 -2.21
N MET A 216 -13.11 14.74 -3.39
CA MET A 216 -11.68 14.41 -3.48
C MET A 216 -10.78 15.52 -2.92
N THR A 217 -11.14 16.79 -3.16
CA THR A 217 -10.43 17.95 -2.58
C THR A 217 -10.54 17.94 -1.04
N GLY A 218 -11.72 17.68 -0.49
CA GLY A 218 -11.93 17.56 0.94
C GLY A 218 -11.10 16.42 1.54
N LEU A 219 -11.08 15.27 0.89
CA LEU A 219 -10.27 14.11 1.28
C LEU A 219 -8.76 14.41 1.25
N ALA A 220 -8.26 14.93 0.13
CA ALA A 220 -6.84 15.23 -0.06
C ALA A 220 -6.33 16.25 0.98
N ARG A 221 -7.14 17.28 1.30
CA ARG A 221 -6.83 18.23 2.36
C ARG A 221 -6.78 17.59 3.74
N ARG A 222 -7.62 16.60 4.00
CA ARG A 222 -7.66 15.89 5.28
C ARG A 222 -6.49 14.92 5.45
N LEU A 223 -6.03 14.28 4.37
CA LEU A 223 -4.87 13.38 4.38
C LEU A 223 -3.56 14.13 4.68
N GLN A 224 -3.46 15.42 4.33
CA GLN A 224 -2.29 16.26 4.58
C GLN A 224 -0.97 15.69 4.03
N SER A 225 -1.05 14.95 2.94
CA SER A 225 0.11 14.34 2.29
C SER A 225 1.03 15.41 1.70
N SER A 226 2.34 15.16 1.73
CA SER A 226 3.34 16.07 1.15
C SER A 226 3.27 16.13 -0.38
N ILE A 227 2.93 14.99 -1.01
CA ILE A 227 2.80 14.90 -2.47
C ILE A 227 1.46 14.27 -2.84
N LEU A 228 0.72 14.93 -3.74
CA LEU A 228 -0.44 14.38 -4.44
C LEU A 228 -0.04 14.05 -5.88
N LEU A 229 -0.29 12.81 -6.29
CA LEU A 229 -0.07 12.32 -7.65
C LEU A 229 -1.43 12.11 -8.32
N PRO A 230 -1.84 12.98 -9.25
CA PRO A 230 -3.11 12.83 -9.97
C PRO A 230 -3.13 11.59 -10.85
N MET A 231 -4.26 10.90 -10.88
CA MET A 231 -4.51 9.77 -11.77
C MET A 231 -5.96 9.81 -12.28
N HIS A 232 -6.34 8.88 -13.17
CA HIS A 232 -7.73 8.69 -13.61
C HIS A 232 -8.39 9.99 -14.08
N ARG A 233 -7.74 10.75 -14.98
CA ARG A 233 -8.16 12.10 -15.36
C ARG A 233 -9.22 12.16 -16.48
N ARG A 234 -9.80 11.04 -16.90
CA ARG A 234 -10.86 11.04 -17.92
C ARG A 234 -12.16 11.56 -17.30
N GLY A 235 -12.59 12.75 -17.72
CA GLY A 235 -13.78 13.40 -17.16
C GLY A 235 -13.57 14.90 -17.09
N ALA A 236 -13.74 15.49 -15.91
CA ALA A 236 -13.52 16.91 -15.71
C ALA A 236 -12.03 17.29 -15.84
N PRO A 237 -11.70 18.52 -16.26
CA PRO A 237 -10.32 18.96 -16.41
C PRO A 237 -9.54 18.92 -15.08
N LEU A 238 -8.28 18.48 -15.12
CA LEU A 238 -7.37 18.50 -13.98
C LEU A 238 -7.26 19.91 -13.35
N SER A 239 -7.32 20.96 -14.18
CA SER A 239 -7.30 22.36 -13.72
C SER A 239 -8.44 22.69 -12.76
N SER A 240 -9.59 22.04 -12.89
CA SER A 240 -10.72 22.23 -11.96
C SER A 240 -10.38 21.69 -10.57
N PHE A 241 -9.80 20.50 -10.49
CA PHE A 241 -9.30 19.93 -9.22
C PHE A 241 -8.22 20.83 -8.60
N ILE A 242 -7.22 21.25 -9.40
CA ILE A 242 -6.14 22.14 -8.96
C ILE A 242 -6.69 23.45 -8.39
N THR A 243 -7.62 24.09 -9.11
CA THR A 243 -8.26 25.33 -8.65
C THR A 243 -8.97 25.15 -7.31
N MET A 244 -9.67 24.02 -7.14
CA MET A 244 -10.36 23.72 -5.88
C MET A 244 -9.39 23.42 -4.74
N MET A 245 -8.20 22.89 -5.00
CA MET A 245 -7.15 22.69 -3.96
C MET A 245 -6.63 24.00 -3.40
N GLY A 246 -6.60 25.06 -4.20
CA GLY A 246 -6.24 26.42 -3.79
C GLY A 246 -4.76 26.60 -3.41
N ASP A 247 -4.40 27.77 -2.89
CA ASP A 247 -3.01 28.23 -2.67
C ASP A 247 -2.23 27.45 -1.59
N ARG A 248 -2.89 26.56 -0.87
CA ARG A 248 -2.20 25.72 0.13
C ARG A 248 -1.32 24.66 -0.50
N PHE A 249 -1.58 24.32 -1.78
CA PHE A 249 -0.86 23.32 -2.54
C PHE A 249 -0.07 24.01 -3.65
N LEU A 250 1.21 23.71 -3.74
CA LEU A 250 1.98 24.02 -4.94
C LEU A 250 1.57 23.08 -6.07
N VAL A 251 1.75 23.52 -7.30
CA VAL A 251 1.57 22.67 -8.47
C VAL A 251 2.87 22.63 -9.24
N ASP A 252 3.42 21.45 -9.43
CA ASP A 252 4.65 21.22 -10.17
C ASP A 252 4.40 20.31 -11.36
N TYR A 253 4.71 20.78 -12.57
CA TYR A 253 4.59 20.04 -13.82
C TYR A 253 5.96 19.53 -14.23
N VAL A 254 6.17 18.22 -14.09
CA VAL A 254 7.44 17.56 -14.40
C VAL A 254 7.41 16.99 -15.82
N ASN A 255 8.39 17.38 -16.64
CA ASN A 255 8.54 16.83 -18.01
C ASN A 255 9.25 15.45 -18.02
N ALA A 256 8.92 14.62 -17.04
CA ALA A 256 9.33 13.21 -16.94
C ALA A 256 8.13 12.38 -16.49
N ASP A 257 8.11 11.12 -16.85
CA ASP A 257 7.08 10.16 -16.44
C ASP A 257 7.36 9.54 -15.06
N SER A 258 8.54 9.80 -14.48
CA SER A 258 8.94 9.33 -13.15
C SER A 258 9.72 10.38 -12.38
N PHE A 259 9.83 10.19 -11.07
CA PHE A 259 10.67 10.94 -10.15
C PHE A 259 11.18 10.02 -9.04
N THR A 260 12.27 10.43 -8.40
CA THR A 260 12.87 9.72 -7.26
C THR A 260 12.69 10.58 -6.01
N ILE A 261 12.38 9.94 -4.89
CA ILE A 261 12.05 10.62 -3.63
C ILE A 261 12.55 9.81 -2.43
N SER A 262 12.90 10.51 -1.37
CA SER A 262 13.17 9.93 -0.05
C SER A 262 12.40 10.68 1.03
N ALA A 263 12.26 10.10 2.21
CA ALA A 263 11.60 10.76 3.34
C ALA A 263 12.25 12.12 3.69
N ARG A 264 13.54 12.30 3.41
CA ARG A 264 14.29 13.55 3.67
C ARG A 264 14.05 14.63 2.61
N SER A 265 13.68 14.25 1.39
CA SER A 265 13.46 15.15 0.26
C SER A 265 11.98 15.51 0.03
N LEU A 266 11.09 15.06 0.92
CA LEU A 266 9.67 15.43 0.87
C LEU A 266 9.50 16.97 0.92
N PRO A 267 8.64 17.56 0.06
CA PRO A 267 8.41 19.00 0.06
C PRO A 267 7.77 19.44 1.39
N ARG A 268 8.20 20.59 1.91
CA ARG A 268 7.63 21.16 3.13
C ARG A 268 6.23 21.73 2.93
N GLN A 269 5.95 22.24 1.73
CA GLN A 269 4.61 22.67 1.32
C GLN A 269 3.98 21.56 0.50
N PRO A 270 2.74 21.14 0.80
CA PRO A 270 2.05 20.12 0.00
C PRO A 270 2.05 20.47 -1.49
N THR A 271 2.37 19.52 -2.33
CA THR A 271 2.58 19.71 -3.76
C THR A 271 1.75 18.73 -4.57
N ILE A 272 1.01 19.23 -5.55
CA ILE A 272 0.42 18.43 -6.62
C ILE A 272 1.48 18.25 -7.69
N LEU A 273 2.03 17.06 -7.81
CA LEU A 273 3.09 16.75 -8.76
C LEU A 273 2.47 16.08 -10.00
N VAL A 274 2.50 16.80 -11.12
CA VAL A 274 1.90 16.35 -12.37
C VAL A 274 2.99 15.80 -13.29
N LEU A 275 3.05 14.49 -13.41
CA LEU A 275 4.02 13.81 -14.25
C LEU A 275 3.60 13.85 -15.73
N LYS A 276 4.56 13.66 -16.62
CA LYS A 276 4.29 13.54 -18.05
C LYS A 276 3.37 12.36 -18.33
N GLY A 277 2.31 12.60 -19.09
CA GLY A 277 1.32 11.59 -19.44
C GLY A 277 0.01 11.69 -18.65
N ILE A 278 0.03 12.43 -17.53
CA ILE A 278 -1.16 12.78 -16.76
C ILE A 278 -2.05 13.73 -17.57
#